data_b55ae55561d85d2dfadf8eb987d430af
#
_entry.id   b55ae55561d85d2dfadf8eb987d430af
#
_cell.length_a   1.000
_cell.length_b   1.000
_cell.length_c   1.000
_cell.angle_alpha   90.00
_cell.angle_beta   90.00
_cell.angle_gamma   90.00
#
_symmetry.space_group_name_H-M   'P 1'
#
loop_
_entity.id
_entity.type
_entity.pdbx_description
1 polymer ?
#
loop_
_entity_poly.entity_id
_entity_poly.type
_entity_poly.pdbx_seq_one_letter_code
_entity_poly.pdbx_strand_id
1 'polypeptide(L)'
;MHMKPYILLTPGPLTTSQTVKEAMLTDWCTWDEDYNLHIVEEIRKSLVSLATQHTGDYTSILLQGSGTYCVEAVIGSVIKPGDKLLILSNGAYGDRMGNIAEYHGISYDMLAFDETEQVSVSYVDDYLSHNAEITHVAVVH
;
A
#
# COMPACT_ATOMS: atom_id res chain seq x y z
N MET A 1 -3.62 -37.92 -9.05
CA MET A 1 -4.60 -36.84 -8.93
C MET A 1 -4.22 -35.78 -9.97
N HIS A 2 -5.03 -35.55 -10.98
CA HIS A 2 -4.70 -34.56 -12.03
C HIS A 2 -5.07 -33.18 -11.49
N MET A 3 -4.08 -32.39 -11.09
CA MET A 3 -4.32 -31.01 -10.66
C MET A 3 -4.64 -30.15 -11.89
N LYS A 4 -5.82 -29.52 -11.88
CA LYS A 4 -6.22 -28.59 -12.93
C LYS A 4 -5.39 -27.31 -12.74
N PRO A 5 -4.65 -26.84 -13.76
CA PRO A 5 -3.93 -25.59 -13.64
C PRO A 5 -4.94 -24.41 -13.59
N TYR A 6 -4.77 -23.53 -12.62
CA TYR A 6 -5.53 -22.30 -12.52
C TYR A 6 -4.65 -21.10 -12.88
N ILE A 7 -5.24 -20.12 -13.54
CA ILE A 7 -4.66 -18.78 -13.71
C ILE A 7 -5.44 -17.85 -12.79
N LEU A 8 -4.77 -17.35 -11.79
CA LEU A 8 -5.34 -16.45 -10.79
C LEU A 8 -5.04 -15.00 -11.19
N LEU A 9 -6.07 -14.20 -11.37
CA LEU A 9 -6.00 -12.77 -11.72
C LEU A 9 -6.51 -11.89 -10.57
N THR A 10 -6.38 -12.38 -9.35
CA THR A 10 -6.79 -11.66 -8.13
C THR A 10 -5.67 -10.73 -7.65
N PRO A 11 -5.97 -9.72 -6.82
CA PRO A 11 -4.95 -8.87 -6.19
C PRO A 11 -3.91 -9.65 -5.37
N GLY A 12 -4.30 -10.81 -4.86
CA GLY A 12 -3.47 -11.78 -4.16
C GLY A 12 -4.32 -12.89 -3.55
N PRO A 13 -3.88 -14.15 -3.70
CA PRO A 13 -2.76 -14.63 -4.52
C PRO A 13 -3.03 -14.51 -6.03
N LEU A 14 -1.97 -14.33 -6.81
CA LEU A 14 -2.03 -14.29 -8.27
C LEU A 14 -1.06 -15.31 -8.90
N THR A 15 -1.31 -15.65 -10.17
CA THR A 15 -0.40 -16.51 -10.92
C THR A 15 0.79 -15.68 -11.41
N THR A 16 1.98 -15.98 -10.87
CA THR A 16 3.24 -15.37 -11.27
C THR A 16 3.82 -16.05 -12.51
N SER A 17 4.77 -15.38 -13.16
CA SER A 17 5.54 -15.95 -14.27
C SER A 17 6.40 -17.14 -13.83
N GLN A 18 6.86 -17.93 -14.80
CA GLN A 18 7.74 -19.07 -14.52
C GLN A 18 9.06 -18.62 -13.88
N THR A 19 9.63 -17.51 -14.34
CA THR A 19 10.87 -16.93 -13.78
C THR A 19 10.75 -16.54 -12.33
N VAL A 20 9.60 -15.96 -11.92
CA VAL A 20 9.32 -15.64 -10.50
C VAL A 20 9.22 -16.91 -9.67
N LYS A 21 8.56 -17.95 -10.18
CA LYS A 21 8.46 -19.25 -9.48
C LYS A 21 9.83 -19.91 -9.30
N GLU A 22 10.67 -19.86 -10.33
CA GLU A 22 12.04 -20.41 -10.29
C GLU A 22 12.92 -19.66 -9.29
N ALA A 23 12.79 -18.33 -9.19
CA ALA A 23 13.52 -17.54 -8.19
C ALA A 23 13.17 -17.94 -6.75
N MET A 24 11.95 -18.44 -6.50
CA MET A 24 11.53 -18.92 -5.18
C MET A 24 12.09 -20.31 -4.82
N LEU A 25 12.76 -21.01 -5.74
CA LEU A 25 13.38 -22.33 -5.47
C LEU A 25 14.77 -22.22 -4.84
N THR A 26 15.32 -21.01 -4.73
CA THR A 26 16.64 -20.76 -4.17
C THR A 26 16.49 -20.34 -2.71
N ASP A 27 17.15 -21.08 -1.81
CA ASP A 27 17.29 -20.68 -0.42
C ASP A 27 18.38 -19.63 -0.28
N TRP A 28 18.05 -18.53 0.37
CA TRP A 28 18.96 -17.41 0.61
C TRP A 28 19.28 -17.27 2.08
N CYS A 29 20.53 -16.99 2.38
CA CYS A 29 20.96 -16.67 3.74
C CYS A 29 20.93 -15.16 3.98
N THR A 30 20.13 -14.72 4.94
CA THR A 30 20.02 -13.29 5.31
C THR A 30 21.26 -12.73 5.99
N TRP A 31 22.21 -13.57 6.34
CA TRP A 31 23.50 -13.20 6.94
C TRP A 31 24.59 -12.94 5.90
N ASP A 32 24.34 -13.35 4.64
CA ASP A 32 25.30 -13.18 3.55
C ASP A 32 25.13 -11.80 2.88
N GLU A 33 26.25 -11.20 2.50
CA GLU A 33 26.27 -9.94 1.76
C GLU A 33 25.58 -10.07 0.41
N ASP A 34 25.70 -11.20 -0.27
CA ASP A 34 25.07 -11.46 -1.56
C ASP A 34 23.55 -11.24 -1.51
N TYR A 35 22.88 -11.75 -0.47
CA TYR A 35 21.45 -11.53 -0.31
C TYR A 35 21.12 -10.07 -0.01
N ASN A 36 21.82 -9.48 0.95
CA ASN A 36 21.50 -8.14 1.43
C ASN A 36 21.85 -7.04 0.41
N LEU A 37 23.03 -7.13 -0.22
CA LEU A 37 23.54 -6.10 -1.12
C LEU A 37 23.10 -6.29 -2.57
N HIS A 38 23.06 -7.55 -3.05
CA HIS A 38 22.77 -7.82 -4.46
C HIS A 38 21.28 -8.15 -4.73
N ILE A 39 20.50 -8.45 -3.73
CA ILE A 39 19.06 -8.71 -3.90
C ILE A 39 18.22 -7.65 -3.18
N VAL A 40 18.33 -7.56 -1.85
CA VAL A 40 17.45 -6.68 -1.06
C VAL A 40 17.68 -5.21 -1.40
N GLU A 41 18.94 -4.77 -1.46
CA GLU A 41 19.26 -3.38 -1.77
C GLU A 41 18.89 -3.01 -3.22
N GLU A 42 19.06 -3.90 -4.18
CA GLU A 42 18.64 -3.68 -5.55
C GLU A 42 17.10 -3.63 -5.70
N ILE A 43 16.37 -4.44 -4.95
CA ILE A 43 14.90 -4.36 -4.87
C ILE A 43 14.49 -3.00 -4.29
N ARG A 44 15.11 -2.56 -3.21
CA ARG A 44 14.81 -1.27 -2.58
C ARG A 44 15.02 -0.10 -3.53
N LYS A 45 16.15 -0.05 -4.24
CA LYS A 45 16.44 0.97 -5.25
C LYS A 45 15.43 0.95 -6.40
N SER A 46 15.12 -0.25 -6.89
CA SER A 46 14.15 -0.43 -7.98
C SER A 46 12.76 0.07 -7.60
N LEU A 47 12.31 -0.21 -6.38
CA LEU A 47 11.01 0.28 -5.87
C LEU A 47 10.98 1.81 -5.75
N VAL A 48 12.07 2.43 -5.29
CA VAL A 48 12.16 3.89 -5.25
C VAL A 48 12.10 4.47 -6.66
N SER A 49 12.85 3.90 -7.61
CA SER A 49 12.85 4.34 -9.01
C SER A 49 11.50 4.19 -9.69
N LEU A 50 10.70 3.21 -9.28
CA LEU A 50 9.33 3.02 -9.77
C LEU A 50 8.38 4.11 -9.23
N ALA A 51 8.61 4.55 -7.99
CA ALA A 51 7.70 5.48 -7.30
C ALA A 51 8.04 6.96 -7.58
N THR A 52 9.30 7.33 -7.82
CA THR A 52 9.71 8.72 -7.96
C THR A 52 10.97 8.89 -8.81
N GLN A 53 11.12 10.07 -9.41
CA GLN A 53 12.35 10.49 -10.09
C GLN A 53 13.40 11.06 -9.11
N HIS A 54 13.00 11.43 -7.89
CA HIS A 54 13.88 11.97 -6.85
C HIS A 54 14.46 10.86 -5.97
N THR A 55 15.17 9.93 -6.60
CA THR A 55 15.63 8.68 -5.95
C THR A 55 16.59 8.88 -4.78
N GLY A 56 17.28 10.03 -4.72
CA GLY A 56 18.20 10.36 -3.63
C GLY A 56 17.53 10.81 -2.33
N ASP A 57 16.25 11.21 -2.40
CA ASP A 57 15.52 11.76 -1.26
C ASP A 57 14.63 10.73 -0.56
N TYR A 58 14.53 9.53 -1.14
CA TYR A 58 13.61 8.48 -0.70
C TYR A 58 14.30 7.15 -0.49
N THR A 59 13.71 6.34 0.35
CA THR A 59 14.06 4.93 0.52
C THR A 59 12.79 4.08 0.59
N SER A 60 12.90 2.82 0.24
CA SER A 60 11.82 1.85 0.44
C SER A 60 12.04 1.03 1.70
N ILE A 61 10.95 0.72 2.40
CA ILE A 61 10.95 -0.16 3.57
C ILE A 61 10.19 -1.42 3.18
N LEU A 62 10.87 -2.56 3.20
CA LEU A 62 10.26 -3.86 2.93
C LEU A 62 9.66 -4.42 4.23
N LEU A 63 8.35 -4.54 4.28
CA LEU A 63 7.63 -5.11 5.41
C LEU A 63 7.20 -6.54 5.09
N GLN A 64 7.45 -7.44 6.02
CA GLN A 64 7.01 -8.82 5.92
C GLN A 64 5.56 -8.93 6.39
N GLY A 65 4.64 -9.06 5.45
CA GLY A 65 3.21 -9.13 5.76
C GLY A 65 2.33 -8.95 4.52
N SER A 66 1.02 -8.82 4.75
CA SER A 66 0.04 -8.55 3.69
C SER A 66 0.01 -7.09 3.28
N GLY A 67 -0.65 -6.77 2.15
CA GLY A 67 -0.93 -5.38 1.77
C GLY A 67 -1.73 -4.61 2.83
N THR A 68 -2.64 -5.27 3.53
CA THR A 68 -3.37 -4.68 4.67
C THR A 68 -2.42 -4.27 5.79
N TYR A 69 -1.43 -5.11 6.10
CA TYR A 69 -0.41 -4.77 7.10
C TYR A 69 0.41 -3.55 6.68
N CYS A 70 0.77 -3.44 5.40
CA CYS A 70 1.46 -2.25 4.89
C CYS A 70 0.61 -0.98 5.01
N VAL A 71 -0.69 -1.05 4.70
CA VAL A 71 -1.62 0.09 4.87
C VAL A 71 -1.69 0.52 6.35
N GLU A 72 -1.84 -0.44 7.26
CA GLU A 72 -1.85 -0.17 8.69
C GLU A 72 -0.52 0.44 9.18
N ALA A 73 0.61 -0.12 8.72
CA ALA A 73 1.93 0.40 9.05
C ALA A 73 2.12 1.85 8.57
N VAL A 74 1.62 2.21 7.38
CA VAL A 74 1.69 3.59 6.88
C VAL A 74 0.80 4.50 7.72
N ILE A 75 -0.49 4.17 7.89
CA ILE A 75 -1.44 4.98 8.67
C ILE A 75 -0.93 5.22 10.08
N GLY A 76 -0.49 4.16 10.77
CA GLY A 76 0.02 4.25 12.14
C GLY A 76 1.37 4.95 12.29
N SER A 77 2.13 5.12 11.20
CA SER A 77 3.47 5.74 11.25
C SER A 77 3.48 7.21 10.87
N VAL A 78 2.62 7.64 9.94
CA VAL A 78 2.67 8.99 9.38
C VAL A 78 1.71 9.95 10.07
N ILE A 79 0.61 9.46 10.63
CA ILE A 79 -0.43 10.28 11.26
C ILE A 79 -0.08 10.46 12.75
N LYS A 80 0.08 11.70 13.17
CA LYS A 80 0.47 12.07 14.53
C LYS A 80 -0.76 12.43 15.37
N PRO A 81 -0.65 12.46 16.70
CA PRO A 81 -1.67 13.03 17.56
C PRO A 81 -2.00 14.47 17.17
N GLY A 82 -3.27 14.73 16.89
CA GLY A 82 -3.75 16.02 16.42
C GLY A 82 -3.92 16.15 14.91
N ASP A 83 -3.37 15.21 14.13
CA ASP A 83 -3.63 15.11 12.69
C ASP A 83 -5.02 14.50 12.43
N LYS A 84 -5.58 14.79 11.24
CA LYS A 84 -6.84 14.23 10.78
C LYS A 84 -6.70 13.63 9.39
N LEU A 85 -7.21 12.42 9.21
CA LEU A 85 -7.19 11.67 7.95
C LEU A 85 -8.51 11.84 7.19
N LEU A 86 -8.46 12.16 5.91
CA LEU A 86 -9.58 12.00 5.00
C LEU A 86 -9.42 10.69 4.21
N ILE A 87 -10.42 9.82 4.27
CA ILE A 87 -10.45 8.56 3.53
C ILE A 87 -11.45 8.69 2.37
N LEU A 88 -10.98 8.46 1.15
CA LEU A 88 -11.82 8.37 -0.04
C LEU A 88 -12.08 6.87 -0.28
N SER A 89 -13.26 6.41 0.15
CA SER A 89 -13.63 4.99 0.05
C SER A 89 -14.52 4.76 -1.17
N ASN A 90 -14.11 3.83 -2.02
CA ASN A 90 -14.91 3.29 -3.12
C ASN A 90 -15.10 1.77 -2.98
N GLY A 91 -15.16 1.27 -1.74
CA GLY A 91 -15.38 -0.14 -1.44
C GLY A 91 -14.58 -0.68 -0.27
N ALA A 92 -14.53 -1.99 -0.14
CA ALA A 92 -14.04 -2.71 1.03
C ALA A 92 -12.63 -2.34 1.51
N TYR A 93 -11.73 -1.93 0.60
CA TYR A 93 -10.37 -1.53 0.99
C TYR A 93 -10.33 -0.13 1.61
N GLY A 94 -11.15 0.81 1.12
CA GLY A 94 -11.33 2.12 1.73
C GLY A 94 -11.97 2.00 3.12
N ASP A 95 -13.03 1.20 3.25
CA ASP A 95 -13.70 0.94 4.52
C ASP A 95 -12.75 0.33 5.55
N ARG A 96 -11.84 -0.54 5.10
CA ARG A 96 -10.79 -1.11 5.96
C ARG A 96 -9.82 -0.07 6.49
N MET A 97 -9.48 0.98 5.70
CA MET A 97 -8.66 2.08 6.21
C MET A 97 -9.38 2.83 7.34
N GLY A 98 -10.72 2.99 7.24
CA GLY A 98 -11.53 3.54 8.32
C GLY A 98 -11.45 2.70 9.60
N ASN A 99 -11.60 1.37 9.47
CA ASN A 99 -11.49 0.46 10.61
C ASN A 99 -10.08 0.52 11.26
N ILE A 100 -9.03 0.65 10.46
CA ILE A 100 -7.66 0.82 10.95
C ILE A 100 -7.54 2.15 11.72
N ALA A 101 -8.03 3.25 11.15
CA ALA A 101 -8.00 4.55 11.81
C ALA A 101 -8.76 4.53 13.14
N GLU A 102 -9.95 3.93 13.18
CA GLU A 102 -10.73 3.76 14.40
C GLU A 102 -9.99 2.95 15.47
N TYR A 103 -9.40 1.80 15.07
CA TYR A 103 -8.64 0.94 15.99
C TYR A 103 -7.45 1.68 16.63
N HIS A 104 -6.76 2.51 15.86
CA HIS A 104 -5.63 3.30 16.36
C HIS A 104 -6.03 4.63 17.02
N GLY A 105 -7.31 4.94 17.11
CA GLY A 105 -7.80 6.20 17.68
C GLY A 105 -7.43 7.44 16.86
N ILE A 106 -7.23 7.27 15.57
CA ILE A 106 -6.92 8.35 14.63
C ILE A 106 -8.23 9.06 14.24
N SER A 107 -8.25 10.39 14.34
CA SER A 107 -9.38 11.18 13.84
C SER A 107 -9.45 11.10 12.34
N TYR A 108 -10.63 10.79 11.79
CA TYR A 108 -10.80 10.70 10.34
C TYR A 108 -12.20 11.12 9.88
N ASP A 109 -12.29 11.56 8.64
CA ASP A 109 -13.52 11.68 7.88
C ASP A 109 -13.48 10.68 6.73
N MET A 110 -14.66 10.23 6.27
CA MET A 110 -14.78 9.32 5.14
C MET A 110 -15.76 9.87 4.11
N LEU A 111 -15.31 9.99 2.87
CA LEU A 111 -16.16 10.23 1.70
C LEU A 111 -16.34 8.90 0.98
N ALA A 112 -17.58 8.42 0.93
CA ALA A 112 -17.93 7.17 0.29
C ALA A 112 -18.41 7.43 -1.16
N PHE A 113 -17.88 6.63 -2.08
CA PHE A 113 -18.23 6.59 -3.49
C PHE A 113 -18.64 5.16 -3.87
N ASP A 114 -19.41 5.00 -4.93
CA ASP A 114 -19.71 3.67 -5.46
C ASP A 114 -18.45 2.99 -6.03
N GLU A 115 -18.38 1.65 -5.99
CA GLU A 115 -17.22 0.87 -6.46
C GLU A 115 -16.84 1.15 -7.92
N THR A 116 -17.81 1.56 -8.73
CA THR A 116 -17.63 1.88 -10.16
C THR A 116 -17.60 3.38 -10.45
N GLU A 117 -17.70 4.20 -9.43
CA GLU A 117 -17.68 5.65 -9.56
C GLU A 117 -16.25 6.18 -9.46
N GLN A 118 -15.88 7.06 -10.39
CA GLN A 118 -14.62 7.76 -10.31
C GLN A 118 -14.71 8.85 -9.22
N VAL A 119 -13.75 8.87 -8.32
CA VAL A 119 -13.64 9.90 -7.29
C VAL A 119 -13.55 11.28 -7.94
N SER A 120 -14.50 12.16 -7.63
CA SER A 120 -14.53 13.51 -8.15
C SER A 120 -13.47 14.39 -7.49
N VAL A 121 -12.45 14.78 -8.24
CA VAL A 121 -11.37 15.66 -7.76
C VAL A 121 -11.93 16.99 -7.28
N SER A 122 -12.87 17.60 -8.02
CA SER A 122 -13.49 18.87 -7.64
C SER A 122 -14.28 18.78 -6.33
N TYR A 123 -14.95 17.67 -6.09
CA TYR A 123 -15.66 17.43 -4.83
C TYR A 123 -14.71 17.29 -3.64
N VAL A 124 -13.61 16.58 -3.84
CA VAL A 124 -12.57 16.42 -2.80
C VAL A 124 -11.88 17.77 -2.52
N ASP A 125 -11.57 18.53 -3.54
CA ASP A 125 -10.95 19.86 -3.41
C ASP A 125 -11.87 20.84 -2.65
N ASP A 126 -13.15 20.86 -2.99
CA ASP A 126 -14.17 21.65 -2.26
C ASP A 126 -14.26 21.19 -0.79
N TYR A 127 -14.29 19.88 -0.54
CA TYR A 127 -14.32 19.34 0.82
C TYR A 127 -13.10 19.77 1.64
N LEU A 128 -11.90 19.65 1.07
CA LEU A 128 -10.64 20.04 1.73
C LEU A 128 -10.58 21.55 1.99
N SER A 129 -11.14 22.38 1.09
CA SER A 129 -11.18 23.84 1.26
C SER A 129 -12.02 24.28 2.47
N HIS A 130 -13.00 23.48 2.87
CA HIS A 130 -13.88 23.75 4.01
C HIS A 130 -13.48 23.02 5.30
N ASN A 131 -12.48 22.13 5.23
CA ASN A 131 -12.03 21.30 6.35
C ASN A 131 -10.49 21.38 6.50
N ALA A 132 -10.02 22.55 6.89
CA ALA A 132 -8.59 22.89 6.96
C ALA A 132 -7.81 22.07 8.02
N GLU A 133 -8.51 21.37 8.91
CA GLU A 133 -7.91 20.45 9.89
C GLU A 133 -7.46 19.12 9.30
N ILE A 134 -7.86 18.79 8.07
CA ILE A 134 -7.41 17.57 7.38
C ILE A 134 -5.96 17.73 6.98
N THR A 135 -5.11 16.83 7.45
CA THR A 135 -3.67 16.86 7.20
C THR A 135 -3.21 15.78 6.22
N HIS A 136 -3.99 14.71 6.09
CA HIS A 136 -3.67 13.54 5.25
C HIS A 136 -4.89 13.09 4.46
N VAL A 137 -4.65 12.60 3.25
CA VAL A 137 -5.68 11.98 2.40
C VAL A 137 -5.23 10.57 2.03
N ALA A 138 -6.14 9.61 2.16
CA ALA A 138 -5.93 8.23 1.73
C ALA A 138 -6.99 7.82 0.70
N VAL A 139 -6.55 7.15 -0.35
CA VAL A 139 -7.42 6.65 -1.42
C VAL A 139 -6.90 5.29 -1.91
N VAL A 140 -7.82 4.42 -2.33
CA VAL A 140 -7.49 3.20 -3.07
C VAL A 140 -7.64 3.49 -4.57
N HIS A 141 -6.54 3.28 -5.29
CA HIS A 141 -6.48 3.49 -6.75
C HIS A 141 -6.78 2.20 -7.50
#